data_c35e0e3df29326aec097d3b663f14b3c
#
_entry.id   c35e0e3df29326aec097d3b663f14b3c
#
_cell.length_a   1.000
_cell.length_b   1.000
_cell.length_c   1.000
_cell.angle_alpha   90.00
_cell.angle_beta   90.00
_cell.angle_gamma   90.00
#
_symmetry.space_group_name_H-M   'P 1'
#
loop_
_entity.id
_entity.type
_entity.pdbx_description
1 polymer ?
#
loop_
_entity_poly.entity_id
_entity_poly.type
_entity_poly.pdbx_seq_one_letter_code
_entity_poly.pdbx_strand_id
1 'polypeptide(L)'
;MSSETPKLQRRLKNRHIQLIAMGGAIGTGLFLGSAHIIESAGPSIILGYMIGGLIAFLIMRQLGEMIVHEPVTGSFSYFAFKYWGRFSGFLTGWNYWVLYILVVMTELTAIGKYVNYWWPHIPAWVSVLVFFVVITLANLANVKLYAE
;
A
#
# COMPACT_ATOMS: atom_id res chain seq x y z
N MET A 1 7.99 32.36 20.84
CA MET A 1 7.67 30.93 20.80
C MET A 1 8.15 30.42 19.44
N SER A 2 9.35 29.81 19.41
CA SER A 2 9.95 29.22 18.21
C SER A 2 9.22 27.95 17.90
N SER A 3 8.48 27.91 16.78
CA SER A 3 7.86 26.70 16.23
C SER A 3 8.97 25.80 15.69
N GLU A 4 9.47 24.90 16.53
CA GLU A 4 10.31 23.80 16.05
C GLU A 4 9.45 22.88 15.19
N THR A 5 9.67 22.93 13.89
CA THR A 5 9.15 21.93 12.96
C THR A 5 9.71 20.56 13.35
N PRO A 6 8.88 19.54 13.58
CA PRO A 6 9.37 18.21 13.96
C PRO A 6 10.29 17.67 12.86
N LYS A 7 11.60 17.60 13.16
CA LYS A 7 12.59 17.03 12.24
C LYS A 7 12.31 15.55 12.08
N LEU A 8 12.01 15.12 10.85
CA LEU A 8 11.88 13.71 10.48
C LEU A 8 13.19 12.97 10.82
N GLN A 9 13.10 11.96 11.69
CA GLN A 9 14.29 11.20 12.10
C GLN A 9 14.57 10.09 11.06
N ARG A 10 15.78 10.06 10.51
CA ARG A 10 16.25 9.00 9.62
C ARG A 10 16.62 7.75 10.43
N ARG A 11 15.63 6.91 10.76
CA ARG A 11 15.85 5.66 11.50
C ARG A 11 15.91 4.41 10.62
N LEU A 12 15.41 4.50 9.37
CA LEU A 12 15.36 3.37 8.45
C LEU A 12 16.64 3.28 7.61
N LYS A 13 17.25 2.09 7.58
CA LYS A 13 18.36 1.77 6.66
C LYS A 13 17.80 1.44 5.27
N ASN A 14 18.62 1.58 4.23
CA ASN A 14 18.20 1.37 2.83
C ASN A 14 17.57 -0.03 2.60
N ARG A 15 18.08 -1.07 3.24
CA ARG A 15 17.50 -2.42 3.20
C ARG A 15 16.07 -2.50 3.75
N HIS A 16 15.77 -1.75 4.81
CA HIS A 16 14.43 -1.73 5.41
C HIS A 16 13.43 -1.06 4.45
N ILE A 17 13.83 0.03 3.81
CA ILE A 17 13.01 0.73 2.81
C ILE A 17 12.72 -0.18 1.62
N GLN A 18 13.73 -0.91 1.13
CA GLN A 18 13.55 -1.86 0.02
C GLN A 18 12.61 -3.01 0.38
N LEU A 19 12.77 -3.60 1.58
CA LEU A 19 11.89 -4.68 2.05
C LEU A 19 10.44 -4.21 2.22
N ILE A 20 10.24 -3.02 2.80
CA ILE A 20 8.91 -2.43 2.95
C ILE A 20 8.29 -2.13 1.59
N ALA A 21 9.07 -1.58 0.65
CA ALA A 21 8.60 -1.26 -0.70
C ALA A 21 8.22 -2.53 -1.47
N MET A 22 9.06 -3.58 -1.43
CA MET A 22 8.74 -4.86 -2.07
C MET A 22 7.54 -5.54 -1.41
N GLY A 23 7.48 -5.59 -0.08
CA GLY A 23 6.35 -6.17 0.65
C GLY A 23 5.04 -5.44 0.39
N GLY A 24 5.08 -4.10 0.26
CA GLY A 24 3.90 -3.31 -0.09
C GLY A 24 3.46 -3.43 -1.55
N ALA A 25 4.41 -3.75 -2.46
CA ALA A 25 4.10 -3.95 -3.88
C ALA A 25 3.59 -5.37 -4.18
N ILE A 26 4.02 -6.37 -3.41
CA ILE A 26 3.63 -7.77 -3.55
C ILE A 26 2.43 -8.00 -2.61
N GLY A 27 1.23 -7.79 -3.12
CA GLY A 27 -0.01 -8.03 -2.39
C GLY A 27 -0.84 -9.16 -2.97
N THR A 28 -2.08 -9.29 -2.51
CA THR A 28 -3.08 -10.25 -3.02
C THR A 28 -3.33 -10.09 -4.51
N GLY A 29 -3.11 -8.91 -5.07
CA GLY A 29 -3.21 -8.67 -6.51
C GLY A 29 -2.29 -9.57 -7.32
N LEU A 30 -1.06 -9.82 -6.86
CA LEU A 30 -0.12 -10.70 -7.54
C LEU A 30 -0.49 -12.18 -7.36
N PHE A 31 -0.89 -12.61 -6.17
CA PHE A 31 -1.12 -14.03 -5.90
C PHE A 31 -2.54 -14.49 -6.21
N LEU A 32 -3.56 -13.73 -5.83
CA LEU A 32 -4.96 -14.10 -6.03
C LEU A 32 -5.54 -13.52 -7.33
N GLY A 33 -5.20 -12.26 -7.64
CA GLY A 33 -5.74 -11.55 -8.80
C GLY A 33 -5.11 -12.01 -10.12
N SER A 34 -3.83 -12.40 -10.11
CA SER A 34 -3.11 -12.80 -11.33
C SER A 34 -3.69 -14.07 -11.98
N ALA A 35 -4.22 -15.01 -11.21
CA ALA A 35 -4.82 -16.24 -11.75
C ALA A 35 -5.93 -15.91 -12.75
N HIS A 36 -6.88 -15.06 -12.35
CA HIS A 36 -8.00 -14.66 -13.20
C HIS A 36 -7.56 -13.83 -14.41
N ILE A 37 -6.54 -12.99 -14.25
CA ILE A 37 -5.99 -12.21 -15.36
C ILE A 37 -5.28 -13.12 -16.36
N ILE A 38 -4.53 -14.13 -15.90
CA ILE A 38 -3.88 -15.12 -16.76
C ILE A 38 -4.91 -15.93 -17.55
N GLU A 39 -5.99 -16.36 -16.91
CA GLU A 39 -7.09 -17.06 -17.59
C GLU A 39 -7.73 -16.20 -18.69
N SER A 40 -7.90 -14.90 -18.45
CA SER A 40 -8.57 -14.00 -19.39
C SER A 40 -7.66 -13.52 -20.51
N ALA A 41 -6.42 -13.16 -20.19
CA ALA A 41 -5.49 -12.48 -21.09
C ALA A 41 -4.43 -13.43 -21.67
N GLY A 42 -4.24 -14.63 -21.10
CA GLY A 42 -3.21 -15.55 -21.53
C GLY A 42 -1.81 -14.93 -21.52
N PRO A 43 -0.92 -15.25 -22.48
CA PRO A 43 0.45 -14.71 -22.53
C PRO A 43 0.54 -13.20 -22.69
N SER A 44 -0.53 -12.52 -23.15
CA SER A 44 -0.55 -11.05 -23.32
C SER A 44 -0.47 -10.27 -22.01
N ILE A 45 -0.67 -10.94 -20.87
CA ILE A 45 -0.48 -10.38 -19.52
C ILE A 45 0.92 -9.77 -19.36
N ILE A 46 1.95 -10.34 -20.00
CA ILE A 46 3.32 -9.83 -19.94
C ILE A 46 3.38 -8.40 -20.49
N LEU A 47 2.74 -8.14 -21.62
CA LEU A 47 2.68 -6.81 -22.21
C LEU A 47 1.96 -5.82 -21.29
N GLY A 48 0.85 -6.26 -20.67
CA GLY A 48 0.12 -5.45 -19.69
C GLY A 48 0.97 -5.05 -18.50
N TYR A 49 1.70 -5.99 -17.91
CA TYR A 49 2.61 -5.71 -16.79
C TYR A 49 3.82 -4.87 -17.21
N MET A 50 4.36 -5.05 -18.41
CA MET A 50 5.46 -4.21 -18.90
C MET A 50 5.03 -2.76 -19.06
N ILE A 51 3.89 -2.52 -19.70
CA ILE A 51 3.36 -1.16 -19.92
C ILE A 51 2.98 -0.53 -18.57
N GLY A 52 2.22 -1.25 -17.74
CA GLY A 52 1.81 -0.78 -16.41
C GLY A 52 3.01 -0.50 -15.50
N GLY A 53 4.02 -1.36 -15.52
CA GLY A 53 5.27 -1.19 -14.78
C GLY A 53 6.07 0.02 -15.24
N LEU A 54 6.14 0.26 -16.55
CA LEU A 54 6.80 1.45 -17.10
C LEU A 54 6.08 2.73 -16.66
N ILE A 55 4.77 2.76 -16.75
CA ILE A 55 3.95 3.92 -16.30
C ILE A 55 4.15 4.16 -14.80
N ALA A 56 4.05 3.12 -13.99
CA ALA A 56 4.26 3.21 -12.55
C ALA A 56 5.68 3.72 -12.22
N PHE A 57 6.70 3.22 -12.90
CA PHE A 57 8.08 3.67 -12.74
C PHE A 57 8.24 5.16 -13.04
N LEU A 58 7.67 5.65 -14.14
CA LEU A 58 7.73 7.07 -14.51
C LEU A 58 7.03 7.96 -13.47
N ILE A 59 5.84 7.56 -13.01
CA ILE A 59 5.09 8.30 -11.98
C ILE A 59 5.88 8.34 -10.67
N MET A 60 6.40 7.20 -10.22
CA MET A 60 7.15 7.12 -8.96
C MET A 60 8.47 7.88 -9.02
N ARG A 61 9.14 7.89 -10.17
CA ARG A 61 10.34 8.69 -10.39
C ARG A 61 10.05 10.18 -10.26
N GLN A 62 9.01 10.68 -10.93
CA GLN A 62 8.62 12.09 -10.86
C GLN A 62 8.24 12.50 -9.44
N LEU A 63 7.47 11.66 -8.74
CA LEU A 63 7.12 11.89 -7.35
C LEU A 63 8.36 11.91 -6.45
N GLY A 64 9.30 10.99 -6.68
CA GLY A 64 10.57 10.93 -5.95
C GLY A 64 11.40 12.20 -6.12
N GLU A 65 11.50 12.73 -7.33
CA GLU A 65 12.20 14.00 -7.61
C GLU A 65 11.53 15.18 -6.87
N MET A 66 10.21 15.24 -6.84
CA MET A 66 9.48 16.28 -6.10
C MET A 66 9.72 16.17 -4.58
N ILE A 67 9.70 14.95 -4.02
CA ILE A 67 9.92 14.74 -2.57
C ILE A 67 11.36 15.05 -2.16
N VAL A 68 12.34 14.78 -3.01
CA VAL A 68 13.74 15.13 -2.75
C VAL A 68 13.94 16.64 -2.71
N HIS A 69 13.24 17.34 -3.59
CA HIS A 69 13.31 18.81 -3.66
C HIS A 69 12.54 19.47 -2.51
N GLU A 70 11.41 18.91 -2.14
CA GLU A 70 10.56 19.42 -1.06
C GLU A 70 10.06 18.24 -0.20
N PRO A 71 10.78 17.90 0.90
CA PRO A 71 10.41 16.79 1.78
C PRO A 71 9.21 17.17 2.65
N VAL A 72 8.03 16.66 2.26
CA VAL A 72 6.75 16.90 2.93
C VAL A 72 6.05 15.59 3.30
N THR A 73 5.25 15.65 4.36
CA THR A 73 4.34 14.55 4.72
C THR A 73 3.08 14.59 3.85
N GLY A 74 2.54 13.42 3.50
CA GLY A 74 1.33 13.34 2.66
C GLY A 74 1.54 13.68 1.19
N SER A 75 2.71 13.38 0.66
CA SER A 75 3.25 13.75 -0.66
C SER A 75 2.23 13.86 -1.79
N PHE A 76 1.43 12.84 -2.07
CA PHE A 76 0.45 12.87 -3.17
C PHE A 76 -0.58 13.99 -3.03
N SER A 77 -1.25 14.08 -1.88
CA SER A 77 -2.27 15.07 -1.63
C SER A 77 -1.69 16.48 -1.47
N TYR A 78 -0.48 16.59 -0.90
CA TYR A 78 0.21 17.86 -0.78
C TYR A 78 0.55 18.45 -2.15
N PHE A 79 1.19 17.67 -3.05
CA PHE A 79 1.54 18.15 -4.39
C PHE A 79 0.31 18.40 -5.25
N ALA A 80 -0.73 17.57 -5.14
CA ALA A 80 -1.99 17.82 -5.81
C ALA A 80 -2.64 19.13 -5.33
N PHE A 81 -2.60 19.41 -4.03
CA PHE A 81 -3.08 20.69 -3.48
C PHE A 81 -2.25 21.86 -3.99
N LYS A 82 -0.92 21.74 -3.97
CA LYS A 82 0.00 22.82 -4.32
C LYS A 82 -0.09 23.21 -5.79
N TYR A 83 -0.15 22.24 -6.69
CA TYR A 83 -0.08 22.51 -8.15
C TYR A 83 -1.45 22.57 -8.82
N TRP A 84 -2.45 21.85 -8.30
CA TRP A 84 -3.77 21.73 -8.92
C TRP A 84 -4.91 22.32 -8.07
N GLY A 85 -4.60 22.78 -6.87
CA GLY A 85 -5.52 23.50 -6.02
C GLY A 85 -6.27 22.63 -5.00
N ARG A 86 -7.14 23.31 -4.22
CA ARG A 86 -7.80 22.72 -3.04
C ARG A 86 -8.64 21.48 -3.35
N PHE A 87 -9.39 21.51 -4.45
CA PHE A 87 -10.27 20.39 -4.84
C PHE A 87 -9.45 19.14 -5.18
N SER A 88 -8.37 19.29 -5.94
CA SER A 88 -7.50 18.18 -6.33
C SER A 88 -6.80 17.55 -5.11
N GLY A 89 -6.29 18.37 -4.19
CA GLY A 89 -5.70 17.86 -2.95
C GLY A 89 -6.71 17.10 -2.09
N PHE A 90 -7.92 17.62 -1.95
CA PHE A 90 -9.01 16.94 -1.23
C PHE A 90 -9.37 15.61 -1.89
N LEU A 91 -9.60 15.61 -3.20
CA LEU A 91 -9.97 14.41 -3.94
C LEU A 91 -8.89 13.33 -3.86
N THR A 92 -7.62 13.72 -3.98
CA THR A 92 -6.48 12.79 -3.88
C THR A 92 -6.38 12.19 -2.48
N GLY A 93 -6.55 12.99 -1.43
CA GLY A 93 -6.55 12.51 -0.05
C GLY A 93 -7.68 11.51 0.23
N TRP A 94 -8.90 11.79 -0.25
CA TRP A 94 -10.04 10.89 -0.12
C TRP A 94 -9.85 9.60 -0.92
N ASN A 95 -9.38 9.67 -2.18
CA ASN A 95 -9.09 8.50 -2.99
C ASN A 95 -8.05 7.60 -2.32
N TYR A 96 -7.01 8.19 -1.73
CA TYR A 96 -5.99 7.44 -1.01
C TYR A 96 -6.57 6.70 0.22
N TRP A 97 -7.43 7.37 0.99
CA TRP A 97 -8.09 6.77 2.14
C TRP A 97 -9.02 5.61 1.74
N VAL A 98 -9.88 5.82 0.73
CA VAL A 98 -10.78 4.77 0.20
C VAL A 98 -9.98 3.60 -0.34
N LEU A 99 -8.88 3.86 -1.08
CA LEU A 99 -7.98 2.82 -1.59
C LEU A 99 -7.48 1.90 -0.47
N TYR A 100 -7.00 2.46 0.63
CA TYR A 100 -6.51 1.64 1.75
C TYR A 100 -7.60 0.82 2.42
N ILE A 101 -8.81 1.34 2.55
CA ILE A 101 -9.95 0.54 3.05
C ILE A 101 -10.20 -0.65 2.12
N LEU A 102 -10.27 -0.42 0.81
CA LEU A 102 -10.50 -1.49 -0.16
C LEU A 102 -9.35 -2.51 -0.18
N VAL A 103 -8.11 -2.06 -0.05
CA VAL A 103 -6.95 -2.95 0.07
C VAL A 103 -7.07 -3.85 1.29
N VAL A 104 -7.36 -3.31 2.47
CA VAL A 104 -7.53 -4.11 3.69
C VAL A 104 -8.68 -5.12 3.53
N MET A 105 -9.80 -4.73 2.90
CA MET A 105 -10.91 -5.64 2.64
C MET A 105 -10.50 -6.81 1.72
N THR A 106 -9.73 -6.54 0.67
CA THR A 106 -9.26 -7.56 -0.26
C THR A 106 -8.24 -8.50 0.37
N GLU A 107 -7.30 -7.95 1.16
CA GLU A 107 -6.30 -8.73 1.90
C GLU A 107 -6.96 -9.69 2.91
N LEU A 108 -7.91 -9.21 3.70
CA LEU A 108 -8.66 -10.02 4.64
C LEU A 108 -9.50 -11.11 3.95
N THR A 109 -10.10 -10.78 2.81
CA THR A 109 -10.86 -11.76 2.00
C THR A 109 -9.93 -12.86 1.48
N ALA A 110 -8.73 -12.50 1.03
CA ALA A 110 -7.74 -13.46 0.57
C ALA A 110 -7.28 -14.40 1.68
N ILE A 111 -7.00 -13.85 2.88
CA ILE A 111 -6.67 -14.65 4.06
C ILE A 111 -7.78 -15.67 4.35
N GLY A 112 -9.05 -15.24 4.31
CA GLY A 112 -10.18 -16.14 4.50
C GLY A 112 -10.18 -17.30 3.49
N LYS A 113 -9.90 -17.03 2.22
CA LYS A 113 -9.80 -18.06 1.17
C LYS A 113 -8.63 -19.01 1.40
N TYR A 114 -7.44 -18.50 1.76
CA TYR A 114 -6.25 -19.31 2.00
C TYR A 114 -6.43 -20.23 3.23
N VAL A 115 -6.97 -19.71 4.32
CA VAL A 115 -7.25 -20.51 5.52
C VAL A 115 -8.29 -21.59 5.22
N ASN A 116 -9.35 -21.25 4.50
CA ASN A 116 -10.39 -22.21 4.13
C ASN A 116 -9.87 -23.33 3.20
N TYR A 117 -8.87 -23.04 2.37
CA TYR A 117 -8.21 -24.07 1.53
C TYR A 117 -7.52 -25.16 2.39
N TRP A 118 -6.83 -24.76 3.46
CA TRP A 118 -6.13 -25.70 4.35
C TRP A 118 -7.05 -26.32 5.41
N TRP A 119 -8.04 -25.55 5.88
CA TRP A 119 -9.01 -25.95 6.91
C TRP A 119 -10.44 -25.65 6.46
N PRO A 120 -11.03 -26.51 5.59
CA PRO A 120 -12.37 -26.28 5.04
C PRO A 120 -13.50 -26.21 6.07
N HIS A 121 -13.29 -26.79 7.26
CA HIS A 121 -14.25 -26.79 8.35
C HIS A 121 -14.31 -25.47 9.14
N ILE A 122 -13.33 -24.57 8.94
CA ILE A 122 -13.33 -23.27 9.60
C ILE A 122 -14.11 -22.29 8.71
N PRO A 123 -15.19 -21.68 9.21
CA PRO A 123 -15.90 -20.65 8.48
C PRO A 123 -14.98 -19.47 8.13
N ALA A 124 -15.01 -18.99 6.90
CA ALA A 124 -14.12 -17.93 6.42
C ALA A 124 -14.18 -16.65 7.28
N TRP A 125 -15.36 -16.30 7.81
CA TRP A 125 -15.52 -15.12 8.67
C TRP A 125 -14.71 -15.19 9.96
N VAL A 126 -14.53 -16.39 10.53
CA VAL A 126 -13.73 -16.61 11.77
C VAL A 126 -12.27 -16.24 11.48
N SER A 127 -11.72 -16.77 10.40
CA SER A 127 -10.34 -16.46 9.98
C SER A 127 -10.14 -14.97 9.74
N VAL A 128 -11.07 -14.35 9.00
CA VAL A 128 -11.06 -12.91 8.71
C VAL A 128 -11.07 -12.10 10.01
N LEU A 129 -11.95 -12.44 10.95
CA LEU A 129 -12.08 -11.73 12.21
C LEU A 129 -10.82 -11.88 13.08
N VAL A 130 -10.27 -13.08 13.19
CA VAL A 130 -9.03 -13.34 13.96
C VAL A 130 -7.88 -12.51 13.39
N PHE A 131 -7.63 -12.57 12.08
CA PHE A 131 -6.55 -11.80 11.45
C PHE A 131 -6.79 -10.30 11.54
N PHE A 132 -8.02 -9.83 11.40
CA PHE A 132 -8.36 -8.42 11.58
C PHE A 132 -8.01 -7.93 12.99
N VAL A 133 -8.38 -8.70 14.02
CA VAL A 133 -8.06 -8.37 15.42
C VAL A 133 -6.55 -8.38 15.64
N VAL A 134 -5.83 -9.41 15.15
CA VAL A 134 -4.38 -9.51 15.30
C VAL A 134 -3.67 -8.33 14.65
N ILE A 135 -4.04 -7.98 13.41
CA ILE A 135 -3.45 -6.85 12.69
C ILE A 135 -3.77 -5.53 13.39
N THR A 136 -5.01 -5.36 13.88
CA THR A 136 -5.41 -4.15 14.60
C THR A 136 -4.62 -4.02 15.91
N LEU A 137 -4.48 -5.08 16.69
CA LEU A 137 -3.69 -5.07 17.91
C LEU A 137 -2.21 -4.80 17.63
N ALA A 138 -1.66 -5.40 16.57
CA ALA A 138 -0.30 -5.12 16.13
C ALA A 138 -0.09 -3.65 15.76
N ASN A 139 -1.04 -3.04 15.06
CA ASN A 139 -0.99 -1.62 14.72
C ASN A 139 -1.16 -0.68 15.93
N LEU A 140 -1.90 -1.11 16.95
CA LEU A 140 -2.04 -0.36 18.21
C LEU A 140 -0.82 -0.55 19.11
N ALA A 141 -0.10 -1.65 18.98
CA ALA A 141 1.16 -1.88 19.67
C ALA A 141 2.22 -0.92 19.10
N ASN A 142 2.88 -0.23 20.00
CA ASN A 142 3.78 0.90 19.80
C ASN A 142 4.68 0.79 18.55
N VAL A 143 4.76 1.87 17.77
CA VAL A 143 5.62 2.03 16.57
C VAL A 143 7.09 1.64 16.80
N LYS A 144 7.56 1.57 18.03
CA LYS A 144 8.89 1.11 18.40
C LYS A 144 9.17 -0.36 18.01
N LEU A 145 8.16 -1.21 17.99
CA LEU A 145 8.27 -2.63 17.59
C LEU A 145 8.47 -2.83 16.08
N TYR A 146 8.09 -1.84 15.28
CA TYR A 146 8.31 -1.87 13.82
C TYR A 146 9.65 -1.26 13.39
N ALA A 147 10.37 -0.61 14.32
CA ALA A 147 11.60 0.12 14.03
C ALA A 147 12.88 -0.64 14.45
N GLU A 148 12.75 -1.78 15.14
CA GLU A 148 13.82 -2.71 15.50
C GLU A 148 13.82 -3.96 14.59
#